data_75c4119d668abece2eac433e9ea7ce21
#
_entry.id   75c4119d668abece2eac433e9ea7ce21
#
_cell.length_a   1.000
_cell.length_b   1.000
_cell.length_c   1.000
_cell.angle_alpha   90.00
_cell.angle_beta   90.00
_cell.angle_gamma   90.00
#
_symmetry.space_group_name_H-M   'P 1'
#
loop_
_entity.id
_entity.type
_entity.pdbx_description
1 polymer ?
#
loop_
_entity_poly.entity_id
_entity_poly.type
_entity_poly.pdbx_seq_one_letter_code
_entity_poly.pdbx_strand_id
1 'polypeptide(L)'
;MAIFEGSFTSASTLKIGIVIARFNDLITNKILSGCLDCLKRHGLDISDLSNQVDIVWVPGSFELPIAAKTLMKKKSYDVVIALGAVIRGETSHYDVVISEASKGISQVSYENNVPIIFGVLTTDTMQQALERAGIKNNLGWNYALQAIEMGSLIKNLN
;
A
#
# COMPACT_ATOMS: atom_id res chain seq x y z
N MET A 1 6.79 -23.70 -22.74
CA MET A 1 6.12 -22.50 -22.24
C MET A 1 6.40 -22.40 -20.75
N ALA A 2 6.95 -21.26 -20.30
CA ALA A 2 7.15 -20.99 -18.86
C ALA A 2 6.01 -20.09 -18.37
N ILE A 3 5.46 -20.40 -17.20
CA ILE A 3 4.42 -19.59 -16.53
C ILE A 3 5.00 -19.14 -15.19
N PHE A 4 4.96 -17.84 -14.93
CA PHE A 4 5.43 -17.25 -13.69
C PHE A 4 4.23 -16.62 -12.94
N GLU A 5 4.07 -16.99 -11.69
CA GLU A 5 3.00 -16.51 -10.82
C GLU A 5 3.58 -16.13 -9.45
N GLY A 6 2.93 -15.21 -8.77
CA GLY A 6 3.24 -14.90 -7.37
C GLY A 6 2.82 -16.03 -6.44
N SER A 7 3.48 -16.12 -5.30
CA SER A 7 3.25 -17.17 -4.29
C SER A 7 2.86 -16.56 -2.95
N PHE A 8 1.80 -17.05 -2.34
CA PHE A 8 1.40 -16.67 -0.98
C PHE A 8 2.15 -17.46 0.10
N THR A 9 2.72 -18.60 -0.25
CA THR A 9 3.44 -19.46 0.71
C THR A 9 4.85 -18.96 1.04
N SER A 10 5.41 -18.08 0.20
CA SER A 10 6.71 -17.44 0.43
C SER A 10 6.63 -16.06 1.07
N ALA A 11 5.46 -15.65 1.54
CA ALA A 11 5.22 -14.32 2.09
C ALA A 11 6.18 -13.96 3.25
N SER A 12 6.50 -14.92 4.11
CA SER A 12 7.41 -14.73 5.24
C SER A 12 8.86 -14.37 4.86
N THR A 13 9.22 -14.45 3.57
CA THR A 13 10.55 -14.07 3.07
C THR A 13 10.60 -12.64 2.55
N LEU A 14 9.46 -11.95 2.44
CA LEU A 14 9.35 -10.63 1.86
C LEU A 14 9.71 -9.52 2.85
N LYS A 15 10.23 -8.43 2.29
CA LYS A 15 10.40 -7.14 2.96
C LYS A 15 9.45 -6.14 2.36
N ILE A 16 8.57 -5.58 3.18
CA ILE A 16 7.46 -4.73 2.76
C ILE A 16 7.58 -3.35 3.37
N GLY A 17 7.56 -2.32 2.53
CA GLY A 17 7.40 -0.95 2.98
C GLY A 17 5.92 -0.54 2.93
N ILE A 18 5.44 0.19 3.92
CA ILE A 18 4.10 0.79 3.92
C ILE A 18 4.27 2.30 4.06
N VAL A 19 3.74 3.06 3.11
CA VAL A 19 3.59 4.52 3.22
C VAL A 19 2.11 4.83 3.38
N ILE A 20 1.76 5.64 4.37
CA ILE A 20 0.36 5.86 4.75
C ILE A 20 0.07 7.31 5.05
N ALA A 21 -1.04 7.82 4.52
CA ALA A 21 -1.52 9.17 4.74
C ALA A 21 -2.32 9.29 6.05
N ARG A 22 -2.04 10.37 6.83
CA ARG A 22 -2.83 10.70 8.04
C ARG A 22 -4.18 11.31 7.71
N PHE A 23 -4.28 12.06 6.63
CA PHE A 23 -5.55 12.67 6.25
C PHE A 23 -6.63 11.60 6.08
N ASN A 24 -7.81 11.79 6.67
CA ASN A 24 -8.86 10.77 6.82
C ASN A 24 -8.40 9.55 7.65
N ASP A 25 -7.77 9.80 8.79
CA ASP A 25 -7.17 8.76 9.64
C ASP A 25 -8.17 7.71 10.17
N LEU A 26 -9.43 8.07 10.36
CA LEU A 26 -10.49 7.12 10.66
C LEU A 26 -10.55 5.98 9.62
N ILE A 27 -10.34 6.31 8.37
CA ILE A 27 -10.34 5.35 7.25
C ILE A 27 -8.98 4.69 7.13
N THR A 28 -7.89 5.47 7.07
CA THR A 28 -6.55 4.92 6.81
C THR A 28 -6.06 4.00 7.91
N ASN A 29 -6.38 4.28 9.18
CA ASN A 29 -6.06 3.37 10.30
C ASN A 29 -6.78 2.02 10.18
N LYS A 30 -8.04 2.01 9.73
CA LYS A 30 -8.79 0.78 9.52
C LYS A 30 -8.21 -0.06 8.37
N ILE A 31 -7.83 0.59 7.28
CA ILE A 31 -7.18 -0.06 6.14
C ILE A 31 -5.82 -0.63 6.56
N LEU A 32 -5.02 0.14 7.31
CA LEU A 32 -3.74 -0.34 7.85
C LEU A 32 -3.92 -1.56 8.74
N SER A 33 -4.92 -1.55 9.61
CA SER A 33 -5.22 -2.69 10.49
C SER A 33 -5.53 -3.96 9.70
N GLY A 34 -6.36 -3.87 8.65
CA GLY A 34 -6.67 -5.00 7.77
C GLY A 34 -5.44 -5.48 6.98
N CYS A 35 -4.61 -4.54 6.53
CA CYS A 35 -3.37 -4.83 5.85
C CYS A 35 -2.40 -5.60 6.76
N LEU A 36 -2.14 -5.11 7.96
CA LEU A 36 -1.24 -5.76 8.92
C LEU A 36 -1.76 -7.12 9.39
N ASP A 37 -3.07 -7.29 9.61
CA ASP A 37 -3.65 -8.58 9.95
C ASP A 37 -3.42 -9.61 8.82
N CYS A 38 -3.60 -9.21 7.57
CA CYS A 38 -3.32 -10.06 6.43
C CYS A 38 -1.84 -10.48 6.36
N LEU A 39 -0.91 -9.52 6.48
CA LEU A 39 0.52 -9.80 6.47
C LEU A 39 0.93 -10.76 7.58
N LYS A 40 0.44 -10.53 8.80
CA LYS A 40 0.70 -11.40 9.95
C LYS A 40 0.20 -12.82 9.73
N ARG A 41 -1.03 -12.98 9.22
CA ARG A 41 -1.62 -14.30 8.96
C ARG A 41 -0.91 -15.05 7.83
N HIS A 42 -0.18 -14.36 6.96
CA HIS A 42 0.66 -14.96 5.92
C HIS A 42 2.13 -15.14 6.37
N GLY A 43 2.41 -14.97 7.65
CA GLY A 43 3.70 -15.32 8.26
C GLY A 43 4.74 -14.21 8.28
N LEU A 44 4.39 -12.95 7.97
CA LEU A 44 5.30 -11.84 8.17
C LEU A 44 5.36 -11.46 9.66
N ASP A 45 6.55 -11.12 10.11
CA ASP A 45 6.74 -10.52 11.43
C ASP A 45 6.39 -9.03 11.35
N ILE A 46 5.35 -8.63 12.08
CA ILE A 46 4.89 -7.24 12.19
C ILE A 46 5.18 -6.63 13.56
N SER A 47 6.05 -7.24 14.35
CA SER A 47 6.45 -6.70 15.64
C SER A 47 7.32 -5.43 15.50
N ASP A 48 7.40 -4.62 16.55
CA ASP A 48 8.21 -3.40 16.57
C ASP A 48 9.73 -3.67 16.35
N LEU A 49 10.17 -4.90 16.56
CA LEU A 49 11.54 -5.33 16.34
C LEU A 49 11.73 -5.97 14.96
N SER A 50 10.68 -6.07 14.17
CA SER A 50 10.73 -6.66 12.84
C SER A 50 11.65 -5.87 11.90
N ASN A 51 12.33 -6.59 11.03
CA ASN A 51 13.03 -5.99 9.88
C ASN A 51 12.30 -6.25 8.55
N GLN A 52 11.10 -6.84 8.61
CA GLN A 52 10.31 -7.24 7.44
C GLN A 52 9.31 -6.16 7.01
N VAL A 53 8.73 -5.43 7.96
CA VAL A 53 7.72 -4.41 7.66
C VAL A 53 8.11 -3.08 8.29
N ASP A 54 8.22 -2.06 7.45
CA ASP A 54 8.42 -0.68 7.88
C ASP A 54 7.22 0.18 7.52
N ILE A 55 6.81 1.09 8.40
CA ILE A 55 5.67 1.99 8.19
C ILE A 55 6.13 3.44 8.25
N VAL A 56 5.76 4.22 7.24
CA VAL A 56 6.04 5.65 7.14
C VAL A 56 4.73 6.43 7.04
N TRP A 57 4.50 7.32 7.98
CA TRP A 57 3.35 8.22 7.97
C TRP A 57 3.66 9.53 7.27
N VAL A 58 2.75 9.96 6.38
CA VAL A 58 2.82 11.24 5.68
C VAL A 58 1.51 12.04 5.91
N PRO A 59 1.54 13.38 5.71
CA PRO A 59 0.35 14.21 5.95
C PRO A 59 -0.86 13.82 5.09
N GLY A 60 -0.67 13.62 3.80
CA GLY A 60 -1.76 13.33 2.86
C GLY A 60 -1.32 12.40 1.72
N SER A 61 -2.28 12.05 0.87
CA SER A 61 -2.03 11.14 -0.25
C SER A 61 -1.11 11.75 -1.32
N PHE A 62 -1.05 13.08 -1.40
CA PHE A 62 -0.15 13.79 -2.32
C PHE A 62 1.33 13.52 -2.01
N GLU A 63 1.68 13.26 -0.75
CA GLU A 63 3.06 13.00 -0.31
C GLU A 63 3.48 11.53 -0.39
N LEU A 64 2.56 10.61 -0.70
CA LEU A 64 2.86 9.17 -0.78
C LEU A 64 3.99 8.84 -1.78
N PRO A 65 4.03 9.42 -3.00
CA PRO A 65 5.08 9.07 -3.97
C PRO A 65 6.48 9.40 -3.50
N ILE A 66 6.69 10.61 -2.95
CA ILE A 66 8.02 11.02 -2.48
C ILE A 66 8.46 10.21 -1.26
N ALA A 67 7.51 9.86 -0.37
CA ALA A 67 7.79 9.01 0.78
C ALA A 67 8.21 7.59 0.34
N ALA A 68 7.49 6.99 -0.60
CA ALA A 68 7.82 5.68 -1.15
C ALA A 68 9.21 5.67 -1.81
N LYS A 69 9.51 6.66 -2.64
CA LYS A 69 10.83 6.82 -3.28
C LYS A 69 11.95 6.95 -2.25
N THR A 70 11.73 7.74 -1.22
CA THR A 70 12.73 7.97 -0.16
C THR A 70 12.93 6.73 0.71
N LEU A 71 11.85 6.03 1.04
CA LEU A 71 11.90 4.78 1.80
C LEU A 71 12.74 3.72 1.08
N MET A 72 12.52 3.54 -0.22
CA MET A 72 13.25 2.58 -1.05
C MET A 72 14.74 2.88 -1.20
N LYS A 73 15.17 4.13 -0.98
CA LYS A 73 16.61 4.47 -0.91
C LYS A 73 17.24 4.05 0.40
N LYS A 74 16.45 3.98 1.47
CA LYS A 74 16.96 3.64 2.81
C LYS A 74 17.23 2.15 2.98
N LYS A 75 16.40 1.29 2.36
CA LYS A 75 16.44 -0.16 2.52
C LYS A 75 15.83 -0.82 1.29
N SER A 76 16.30 -2.00 0.95
CA SER A 76 15.70 -2.80 -0.12
C SER A 76 14.37 -3.40 0.32
N TYR A 77 13.33 -3.17 -0.45
CA TYR A 77 12.01 -3.77 -0.29
C TYR A 77 11.66 -4.60 -1.52
N ASP A 78 10.93 -5.69 -1.30
CA ASP A 78 10.38 -6.52 -2.37
C ASP A 78 9.10 -5.89 -2.96
N VAL A 79 8.39 -5.13 -2.14
CA VAL A 79 7.16 -4.40 -2.50
C VAL A 79 6.90 -3.26 -1.53
N VAL A 80 6.21 -2.22 -2.00
CA VAL A 80 5.71 -1.12 -1.16
C VAL A 80 4.19 -1.07 -1.28
N ILE A 81 3.50 -0.75 -0.19
CA ILE A 81 2.05 -0.51 -0.16
C ILE A 81 1.83 0.96 0.15
N ALA A 82 1.11 1.67 -0.71
CA ALA A 82 0.73 3.06 -0.50
C ALA A 82 -0.73 3.13 -0.05
N LEU A 83 -0.98 3.53 1.18
CA LEU A 83 -2.30 3.59 1.80
C LEU A 83 -2.76 5.04 1.97
N GLY A 84 -3.99 5.31 1.58
CA GLY A 84 -4.60 6.62 1.73
C GLY A 84 -6.11 6.57 1.54
N ALA A 85 -6.77 7.68 1.76
CA ALA A 85 -8.18 7.84 1.47
C ALA A 85 -8.45 9.28 1.00
N VAL A 86 -8.95 9.41 -0.21
CA VAL A 86 -9.33 10.69 -0.81
C VAL A 86 -10.83 10.64 -1.08
N ILE A 87 -11.56 11.50 -0.37
CA ILE A 87 -13.01 11.59 -0.47
C ILE A 87 -13.35 12.88 -1.21
N ARG A 88 -14.23 12.77 -2.21
CA ARG A 88 -14.63 13.92 -3.01
C ARG A 88 -15.27 15.00 -2.12
N GLY A 89 -14.76 16.23 -2.27
CA GLY A 89 -15.30 17.43 -1.64
C GLY A 89 -16.05 18.30 -2.64
N GLU A 90 -16.28 19.55 -2.26
CA GLU A 90 -17.01 20.54 -3.06
C GLU A 90 -16.16 21.16 -4.17
N THR A 91 -14.84 20.99 -4.12
CA THR A 91 -13.89 21.58 -5.07
C THR A 91 -13.16 20.52 -5.90
N SER A 92 -12.41 20.98 -6.91
CA SER A 92 -11.57 20.12 -7.76
C SER A 92 -10.32 19.57 -7.07
N HIS A 93 -10.10 19.88 -5.79
CA HIS A 93 -8.93 19.42 -5.03
C HIS A 93 -8.78 17.89 -5.03
N TYR A 94 -9.89 17.16 -4.92
CA TYR A 94 -9.94 15.71 -5.06
C TYR A 94 -9.25 15.21 -6.34
N ASP A 95 -9.60 15.80 -7.49
CA ASP A 95 -9.06 15.38 -8.79
C ASP A 95 -7.55 15.64 -8.89
N VAL A 96 -7.06 16.73 -8.34
CA VAL A 96 -5.62 17.04 -8.27
C VAL A 96 -4.89 16.01 -7.43
N VAL A 97 -5.37 15.73 -6.22
CA VAL A 97 -4.71 14.80 -5.31
C VAL A 97 -4.64 13.39 -5.88
N ILE A 98 -5.74 12.84 -6.38
CA ILE A 98 -5.74 11.48 -6.93
C ILE A 98 -4.92 11.35 -8.21
N SER A 99 -4.95 12.38 -9.08
CA SER A 99 -4.17 12.39 -10.32
C SER A 99 -2.67 12.36 -10.04
N GLU A 100 -2.18 13.24 -9.17
CA GLU A 100 -0.76 13.32 -8.84
C GLU A 100 -0.28 12.14 -7.98
N ALA A 101 -1.09 11.67 -7.03
CA ALA A 101 -0.76 10.50 -6.24
C ALA A 101 -0.64 9.24 -7.13
N SER A 102 -1.60 8.98 -8.00
CA SER A 102 -1.58 7.80 -8.88
C SER A 102 -0.43 7.83 -9.88
N LYS A 103 -0.20 8.97 -10.55
CA LYS A 103 0.94 9.14 -11.46
C LYS A 103 2.27 8.98 -10.76
N GLY A 104 2.44 9.67 -9.63
CA GLY A 104 3.67 9.63 -8.86
C GLY A 104 4.00 8.24 -8.34
N ILE A 105 3.02 7.50 -7.83
CA ILE A 105 3.18 6.12 -7.35
C ILE A 105 3.59 5.20 -8.49
N SER A 106 2.93 5.26 -9.65
CA SER A 106 3.29 4.43 -10.80
C SER A 106 4.69 4.76 -11.34
N GLN A 107 5.04 6.04 -11.42
CA GLN A 107 6.36 6.48 -11.87
C GLN A 107 7.46 5.97 -10.93
N VAL A 108 7.29 6.13 -9.63
CA VAL A 108 8.27 5.67 -8.62
C VAL A 108 8.44 4.15 -8.69
N SER A 109 7.36 3.39 -8.89
CA SER A 109 7.40 1.94 -9.07
C SER A 109 8.26 1.55 -10.29
N TYR A 110 8.03 2.15 -11.45
CA TYR A 110 8.77 1.87 -12.67
C TYR A 110 10.24 2.26 -12.56
N GLU A 111 10.55 3.44 -11.99
CA GLU A 111 11.93 3.93 -11.85
C GLU A 111 12.80 3.04 -10.95
N ASN A 112 12.18 2.37 -9.98
CA ASN A 112 12.89 1.57 -8.98
C ASN A 112 12.78 0.05 -9.20
N ASN A 113 12.01 -0.40 -10.18
CA ASN A 113 11.70 -1.81 -10.41
C ASN A 113 11.16 -2.53 -9.14
N VAL A 114 10.41 -1.80 -8.32
CA VAL A 114 9.77 -2.31 -7.11
C VAL A 114 8.27 -2.07 -7.25
N PRO A 115 7.43 -3.10 -7.16
CA PRO A 115 5.99 -2.91 -7.23
C PRO A 115 5.50 -2.04 -6.08
N ILE A 116 4.63 -1.08 -6.37
CA ILE A 116 3.94 -0.29 -5.36
C ILE A 116 2.44 -0.55 -5.51
N ILE A 117 1.83 -1.10 -4.48
CA ILE A 117 0.39 -1.35 -4.46
C ILE A 117 -0.35 -0.03 -4.20
N PHE A 118 -1.24 0.33 -5.11
CA PHE A 118 -2.07 1.53 -4.99
C PHE A 118 -3.24 1.25 -4.06
N GLY A 119 -3.03 1.47 -2.77
CA GLY A 119 -4.03 1.30 -1.71
C GLY A 119 -4.68 2.62 -1.28
N VAL A 120 -4.88 3.54 -2.21
CA VAL A 120 -5.55 4.81 -1.95
C VAL A 120 -7.02 4.68 -2.31
N LEU A 121 -7.89 4.71 -1.31
CA LEU A 121 -9.34 4.76 -1.54
C LEU A 121 -9.71 6.09 -2.18
N THR A 122 -10.49 6.02 -3.23
CA THR A 122 -11.03 7.18 -3.94
C THR A 122 -12.54 7.05 -3.99
N THR A 123 -13.25 7.79 -3.16
CA THR A 123 -14.71 7.66 -3.01
C THR A 123 -15.41 9.01 -3.10
N ASP A 124 -16.67 9.00 -3.47
CA ASP A 124 -17.48 10.21 -3.51
C ASP A 124 -17.97 10.62 -2.12
N THR A 125 -18.16 9.65 -1.22
CA THR A 125 -18.71 9.88 0.13
C THR A 125 -17.89 9.19 1.21
N MET A 126 -17.99 9.69 2.44
CA MET A 126 -17.44 9.05 3.63
C MET A 126 -18.05 7.66 3.86
N GLN A 127 -19.33 7.48 3.60
CA GLN A 127 -20.01 6.19 3.73
C GLN A 127 -19.37 5.14 2.83
N GLN A 128 -19.09 5.48 1.57
CA GLN A 128 -18.40 4.57 0.64
C GLN A 128 -17.01 4.18 1.14
N ALA A 129 -16.29 5.12 1.72
CA ALA A 129 -14.97 4.85 2.30
C ALA A 129 -15.05 3.91 3.51
N LEU A 130 -16.00 4.14 4.42
CA LEU A 130 -16.23 3.28 5.59
C LEU A 130 -16.61 1.85 5.19
N GLU A 131 -17.46 1.70 4.17
CA GLU A 131 -17.85 0.39 3.64
C GLU A 131 -16.65 -0.43 3.16
N ARG A 132 -15.65 0.23 2.58
CA ARG A 132 -14.41 -0.37 2.07
C ARG A 132 -13.30 -0.51 3.09
N ALA A 133 -13.47 0.14 4.23
CA ALA A 133 -12.50 0.13 5.34
C ALA A 133 -12.90 -0.80 6.50
N GLY A 134 -13.93 -1.62 6.34
CA GLY A 134 -14.29 -2.64 7.31
C GLY A 134 -15.78 -2.89 7.52
N ILE A 135 -16.69 -1.99 7.11
CA ILE A 135 -18.14 -2.22 7.33
C ILE A 135 -18.66 -3.36 6.46
N LYS A 136 -18.31 -3.38 5.17
CA LYS A 136 -18.66 -4.48 4.25
C LYS A 136 -17.46 -5.40 4.00
N ASN A 137 -16.32 -4.82 3.69
CA ASN A 137 -15.04 -5.49 3.52
C ASN A 137 -13.91 -4.54 3.91
N ASN A 138 -12.72 -5.08 4.12
CA ASN A 138 -11.53 -4.26 4.38
C ASN A 138 -10.57 -4.40 3.20
N LEU A 139 -10.46 -3.36 2.35
CA LEU A 139 -9.57 -3.38 1.21
C LEU A 139 -8.09 -3.40 1.59
N GLY A 140 -7.73 -3.01 2.82
CA GLY A 140 -6.37 -3.18 3.32
C GLY A 140 -5.89 -4.62 3.28
N TRP A 141 -6.78 -5.57 3.58
CA TRP A 141 -6.52 -6.99 3.42
C TRP A 141 -6.18 -7.34 1.95
N ASN A 142 -6.97 -6.85 1.01
CA ASN A 142 -6.76 -7.11 -0.41
C ASN A 142 -5.46 -6.47 -0.92
N TYR A 143 -5.11 -5.27 -0.46
CA TYR A 143 -3.83 -4.63 -0.81
C TYR A 143 -2.62 -5.42 -0.30
N ALA A 144 -2.72 -6.00 0.89
CA ALA A 144 -1.69 -6.88 1.42
C ALA A 144 -1.53 -8.17 0.58
N LEU A 145 -2.64 -8.79 0.15
CA LEU A 145 -2.60 -9.95 -0.76
C LEU A 145 -1.93 -9.59 -2.07
N GLN A 146 -2.29 -8.48 -2.69
CA GLN A 146 -1.65 -7.99 -3.92
C GLN A 146 -0.15 -7.74 -3.70
N ALA A 147 0.24 -7.22 -2.54
CA ALA A 147 1.64 -7.00 -2.21
C ALA A 147 2.42 -8.31 -2.11
N ILE A 148 1.86 -9.33 -1.46
CA ILE A 148 2.48 -10.65 -1.37
C ILE A 148 2.64 -11.26 -2.77
N GLU A 149 1.58 -11.22 -3.58
CA GLU A 149 1.60 -11.75 -4.94
C GLU A 149 2.64 -11.05 -5.81
N MET A 150 2.61 -9.71 -5.88
CA MET A 150 3.54 -8.95 -6.72
C MET A 150 4.98 -8.98 -6.21
N GLY A 151 5.18 -8.90 -4.89
CA GLY A 151 6.52 -8.97 -4.28
C GLY A 151 7.19 -10.31 -4.56
N SER A 152 6.47 -11.41 -4.39
CA SER A 152 6.99 -12.75 -4.67
C SER A 152 7.20 -12.99 -6.18
N LEU A 153 6.32 -12.48 -7.05
CA LEU A 153 6.46 -12.59 -8.50
C LEU A 153 7.74 -11.89 -8.99
N ILE A 154 7.91 -10.62 -8.63
CA ILE A 154 9.09 -9.85 -9.09
C ILE A 154 10.38 -10.44 -8.53
N LYS A 155 10.38 -10.92 -7.28
CA LYS A 155 11.52 -11.61 -6.68
C LYS A 155 11.90 -12.89 -7.42
N ASN A 156 10.92 -13.61 -7.97
CA ASN A 156 11.15 -14.83 -8.76
C ASN A 156 11.60 -14.55 -10.19
N LEU A 157 11.33 -13.35 -10.73
CA LEU A 157 11.73 -12.94 -12.07
C LEU A 157 13.16 -12.35 -12.14
N ASN A 158 13.70 -11.91 -11.01
CA ASN A 158 15.05 -11.36 -10.89
C ASN A 158 16.05 -12.46 -10.54
#